data_3aeb7ac54c9a84b50a959e558de4e027
#
_entry.id   3aeb7ac54c9a84b50a959e558de4e027
#
_cell.length_a   1.000
_cell.length_b   1.000
_cell.length_c   1.000
_cell.angle_alpha   90.00
_cell.angle_beta   90.00
_cell.angle_gamma   90.00
#
_symmetry.space_group_name_H-M   'P 1'
#
loop_
_entity.id
_entity.type
_entity.pdbx_description
1 polymer ?
#
loop_
_entity_poly.entity_id
_entity_poly.type
_entity_poly.pdbx_seq_one_letter_code
_entity_poly.pdbx_strand_id
1 'polypeptide(L)'
;MKIQKTECAGETFLSLASPSGLTLVLTPLGAGIREVLYHGVPMTLSPATDADYLHDHVFFYGKTIGPIAGRIDRGRFPGLESEFALPVNPKTGVTLHSESLDYAFHRFGFKIEEKEDGTRVVFSSVIPACLEYPATLEVEVSYFLSETEPAFTLSYFARPNRVAPIHLTNHVYWNLGGKDEAKEATLQILADRVVSYDERLLPKEKVSVEGSPLDLREGKKVEDVADCFDATPLGGIDHGFYVNERSLAHPTYFLTSGDFVLSIATTAKAFQVYSYNFPVEGSRFSSGVTNAKRIAVTSEPVLDSTTMKEDFLFSPAHPFHTETLFRFATKKE
;
A
#
# COMPACT_ATOMS: atom_id res chain seq x y z
N MET A 1 1.26 20.14 16.47
CA MET A 1 2.04 19.42 15.43
C MET A 1 3.37 20.11 15.17
N LYS A 2 4.48 19.37 15.05
CA LYS A 2 5.76 19.92 14.60
C LYS A 2 6.01 19.50 13.16
N ILE A 3 6.22 20.48 12.27
CA ILE A 3 6.42 20.23 10.84
C ILE A 3 7.83 20.69 10.48
N GLN A 4 8.58 19.83 9.80
CA GLN A 4 9.90 20.11 9.24
C GLN A 4 9.93 19.78 7.77
N LYS A 5 10.58 20.61 6.97
CA LYS A 5 10.83 20.39 5.55
C LYS A 5 12.32 20.20 5.34
N THR A 6 12.71 19.14 4.63
CA THR A 6 14.08 18.88 4.20
C THR A 6 14.11 18.66 2.69
N GLU A 7 15.27 18.85 2.08
CA GLU A 7 15.46 18.65 0.66
C GLU A 7 16.62 17.66 0.44
N CYS A 8 16.43 16.68 -0.45
CA CYS A 8 17.45 15.75 -0.88
C CYS A 8 17.33 15.49 -2.38
N ALA A 9 18.43 15.66 -3.13
CA ALA A 9 18.46 15.43 -4.57
C ALA A 9 17.34 16.15 -5.37
N GLY A 10 16.93 17.34 -4.92
CA GLY A 10 15.85 18.12 -5.52
C GLY A 10 14.43 17.68 -5.15
N GLU A 11 14.28 16.72 -4.26
CA GLU A 11 12.99 16.29 -3.71
C GLU A 11 12.77 16.81 -2.29
N THR A 12 11.52 17.15 -2.01
CA THR A 12 11.07 17.59 -0.68
C THR A 12 10.68 16.39 0.18
N PHE A 13 11.09 16.41 1.45
CA PHE A 13 10.56 15.53 2.48
C PHE A 13 9.91 16.37 3.59
N LEU A 14 8.69 15.97 3.98
CA LEU A 14 7.88 16.61 5.00
C LEU A 14 7.80 15.70 6.22
N SER A 15 8.42 16.08 7.32
CA SER A 15 8.31 15.35 8.59
C SER A 15 7.27 16.03 9.49
N LEU A 16 6.20 15.30 9.80
CA LEU A 16 5.13 15.73 10.70
C LEU A 16 5.22 14.91 12.00
N ALA A 17 5.55 15.54 13.09
CA ALA A 17 5.63 14.90 14.41
C ALA A 17 4.46 15.33 15.28
N SER A 18 3.63 14.34 15.67
CA SER A 18 2.48 14.51 16.53
C SER A 18 2.86 14.42 18.02
N PRO A 19 2.18 15.17 18.92
CA PRO A 19 2.27 14.96 20.35
C PRO A 19 1.92 13.54 20.82
N SER A 20 1.13 12.79 20.03
CA SER A 20 0.79 11.39 20.29
C SER A 20 1.97 10.41 20.11
N GLY A 21 3.17 10.90 19.77
CA GLY A 21 4.37 10.09 19.55
C GLY A 21 4.54 9.56 18.14
N LEU A 22 3.55 9.79 17.25
CA LEU A 22 3.64 9.36 15.86
C LEU A 22 4.34 10.42 15.00
N THR A 23 5.28 10.01 14.16
CA THR A 23 5.92 10.85 13.15
C THR A 23 5.71 10.23 11.78
N LEU A 24 5.25 11.05 10.83
CA LEU A 24 5.01 10.67 9.44
C LEU A 24 5.94 11.49 8.54
N VAL A 25 6.79 10.82 7.77
CA VAL A 25 7.66 11.45 6.78
C VAL A 25 7.11 11.18 5.39
N LEU A 26 6.72 12.25 4.69
CA LEU A 26 6.06 12.22 3.39
C LEU A 26 6.91 12.89 2.31
N THR A 27 6.68 12.51 1.04
CA THR A 27 7.31 13.14 -0.12
C THR A 27 6.31 13.33 -1.26
N PRO A 28 6.43 14.43 -2.05
CA PRO A 28 5.67 14.62 -3.28
C PRO A 28 5.91 13.53 -4.34
N LEU A 29 7.07 12.87 -4.32
CA LEU A 29 7.35 11.77 -5.25
C LEU A 29 6.47 10.55 -4.91
N GLY A 30 5.56 10.20 -5.83
CA GLY A 30 4.56 9.16 -5.62
C GLY A 30 3.58 9.48 -4.50
N ALA A 31 3.45 10.75 -4.04
CA ALA A 31 2.70 11.12 -2.84
C ALA A 31 2.97 10.12 -1.71
N GLY A 32 4.25 9.81 -1.47
CA GLY A 32 4.69 8.62 -0.76
C GLY A 32 4.94 8.81 0.73
N ILE A 33 4.83 7.71 1.48
CA ILE A 33 5.33 7.56 2.85
C ILE A 33 6.81 7.18 2.75
N ARG A 34 7.70 8.10 3.15
CA ARG A 34 9.13 7.80 3.28
C ARG A 34 9.42 6.95 4.51
N GLU A 35 8.76 7.28 5.62
CA GLU A 35 8.95 6.59 6.90
C GLU A 35 7.80 6.90 7.86
N VAL A 36 7.48 5.94 8.71
CA VAL A 36 6.62 6.11 9.88
C VAL A 36 7.42 5.75 11.11
N LEU A 37 7.45 6.65 12.11
CA LEU A 37 8.08 6.37 13.41
C LEU A 37 7.03 6.47 14.51
N TYR A 38 7.06 5.54 15.46
CA TYR A 38 6.26 5.61 16.67
C TYR A 38 7.19 5.63 17.90
N HIS A 39 7.11 6.69 18.71
CA HIS A 39 8.06 7.00 19.78
C HIS A 39 9.54 6.99 19.33
N GLY A 40 9.79 7.46 18.11
CA GLY A 40 11.13 7.48 17.51
C GLY A 40 11.64 6.15 16.96
N VAL A 41 10.83 5.08 17.05
CA VAL A 41 11.16 3.76 16.51
C VAL A 41 10.56 3.61 15.10
N PRO A 42 11.35 3.18 14.08
CA PRO A 42 10.82 2.95 12.73
C PRO A 42 9.77 1.83 12.71
N MET A 43 8.58 2.14 12.16
CA MET A 43 7.51 1.17 11.97
C MET A 43 7.50 0.58 10.57
N THR A 44 8.14 1.26 9.61
CA THR A 44 8.21 0.86 8.20
C THR A 44 9.58 0.31 7.83
N LEU A 45 9.61 -0.64 6.89
CA LEU A 45 10.81 -0.99 6.14
C LEU A 45 10.99 0.07 5.06
N SER A 46 12.10 0.80 5.12
CA SER A 46 12.38 1.88 4.18
C SER A 46 13.88 1.90 3.86
N PRO A 47 14.30 2.27 2.63
CA PRO A 47 15.70 2.36 2.24
C PRO A 47 16.53 3.21 3.21
N ALA A 48 17.83 2.89 3.36
CA ALA A 48 18.69 3.51 4.36
C ALA A 48 18.87 5.02 4.16
N THR A 49 18.86 5.49 2.92
CA THR A 49 19.01 6.90 2.59
C THR A 49 17.85 7.41 1.73
N ASP A 50 17.63 8.73 1.74
CA ASP A 50 16.65 9.35 0.86
C ASP A 50 17.00 9.14 -0.62
N ALA A 51 18.28 9.15 -0.96
CA ALA A 51 18.74 8.86 -2.31
C ALA A 51 18.37 7.44 -2.75
N ASP A 52 18.55 6.43 -1.90
CA ASP A 52 18.14 5.05 -2.20
C ASP A 52 16.62 4.95 -2.35
N TYR A 53 15.84 5.68 -1.54
CA TYR A 53 14.39 5.74 -1.66
C TYR A 53 13.94 6.36 -2.99
N LEU A 54 14.57 7.46 -3.40
CA LEU A 54 14.24 8.14 -4.65
C LEU A 54 14.55 7.31 -5.89
N HIS A 55 15.59 6.47 -5.82
CA HIS A 55 16.05 5.63 -6.94
C HIS A 55 15.47 4.19 -6.91
N ASP A 56 14.66 3.84 -5.89
CA ASP A 56 14.02 2.52 -5.87
C ASP A 56 12.96 2.40 -6.96
N HIS A 57 13.12 1.39 -7.81
CA HIS A 57 12.21 1.01 -8.90
C HIS A 57 11.73 -0.44 -8.79
N VAL A 58 11.92 -1.07 -7.63
CA VAL A 58 11.62 -2.51 -7.43
C VAL A 58 10.50 -2.72 -6.41
N PHE A 59 10.61 -2.04 -5.26
CA PHE A 59 9.71 -2.29 -4.13
C PHE A 59 8.67 -1.19 -3.92
N PHE A 60 8.83 -0.02 -4.57
CA PHE A 60 7.88 1.10 -4.46
C PHE A 60 7.62 1.57 -3.02
N TYR A 61 8.59 1.41 -2.11
CA TYR A 61 8.45 1.65 -0.67
C TYR A 61 7.57 2.85 -0.33
N GLY A 62 6.36 2.59 0.23
CA GLY A 62 5.42 3.60 0.68
C GLY A 62 4.85 4.52 -0.40
N LYS A 63 5.14 4.30 -1.68
CA LYS A 63 4.66 5.13 -2.79
C LYS A 63 3.23 4.76 -3.20
N THR A 64 2.53 5.72 -3.80
CA THR A 64 1.22 5.47 -4.44
C THR A 64 1.43 4.68 -5.72
N ILE A 65 0.70 3.60 -5.87
CA ILE A 65 0.62 2.79 -7.07
C ILE A 65 -0.64 3.18 -7.85
N GLY A 66 -0.50 3.38 -9.15
CA GLY A 66 -1.61 3.76 -10.03
C GLY A 66 -1.16 4.03 -11.47
N PRO A 67 -2.10 4.25 -12.41
CA PRO A 67 -3.56 4.29 -12.24
C PRO A 67 -4.19 2.97 -11.83
N ILE A 68 -3.50 1.84 -12.06
CA ILE A 68 -3.98 0.49 -11.72
C ILE A 68 -2.93 -0.26 -10.91
N ALA A 69 -3.25 -0.55 -9.65
CA ALA A 69 -2.48 -1.45 -8.81
C ALA A 69 -2.80 -2.93 -9.13
N GLY A 70 -1.85 -3.81 -8.89
CA GLY A 70 -1.99 -5.26 -9.09
C GLY A 70 -1.70 -5.72 -10.52
N ARG A 71 -2.14 -6.96 -10.84
CA ARG A 71 -1.83 -7.65 -12.09
C ARG A 71 -3.02 -7.65 -13.04
N ILE A 72 -2.78 -7.29 -14.30
CA ILE A 72 -3.78 -7.26 -15.38
C ILE A 72 -3.30 -8.11 -16.55
N ASP A 73 -4.14 -9.07 -16.98
CA ASP A 73 -3.83 -9.90 -18.14
C ASP A 73 -3.73 -9.06 -19.41
N ARG A 74 -2.58 -9.13 -20.08
CA ARG A 74 -2.27 -8.43 -21.34
C ARG A 74 -2.56 -6.93 -21.29
N GLY A 75 -2.61 -6.33 -20.10
CA GLY A 75 -2.93 -4.91 -19.93
C GLY A 75 -4.33 -4.52 -20.36
N ARG A 76 -5.29 -5.47 -20.44
CA ARG A 76 -6.62 -5.25 -20.99
C ARG A 76 -7.70 -5.38 -19.93
N PHE A 77 -8.73 -4.55 -20.05
CA PHE A 77 -9.89 -4.54 -19.15
C PHE A 77 -11.12 -5.11 -19.85
N PRO A 78 -11.84 -6.03 -19.22
CA PRO A 78 -13.07 -6.59 -19.79
C PRO A 78 -14.08 -5.48 -20.15
N GLY A 79 -14.49 -5.44 -21.43
CA GLY A 79 -15.42 -4.43 -21.97
C GLY A 79 -14.77 -3.12 -22.39
N LEU A 80 -13.47 -2.94 -22.19
CA LEU A 80 -12.71 -1.74 -22.59
C LEU A 80 -11.41 -2.12 -23.35
N GLU A 81 -11.34 -3.33 -23.91
CA GLU A 81 -10.12 -3.91 -24.49
C GLU A 81 -9.56 -3.09 -25.66
N SER A 82 -10.43 -2.39 -26.39
CA SER A 82 -10.02 -1.53 -27.51
C SER A 82 -9.61 -0.12 -27.07
N GLU A 83 -9.97 0.30 -25.84
CA GLU A 83 -9.75 1.66 -25.37
C GLU A 83 -8.53 1.79 -24.46
N PHE A 84 -8.35 0.84 -23.52
CA PHE A 84 -7.28 0.85 -22.55
C PHE A 84 -6.32 -0.32 -22.77
N ALA A 85 -5.05 -0.01 -22.96
CA ALA A 85 -4.00 -0.96 -23.30
C ALA A 85 -2.74 -0.66 -22.50
N LEU A 86 -2.76 -0.98 -21.20
CA LEU A 86 -1.61 -0.74 -20.31
C LEU A 86 -0.36 -1.46 -20.83
N PRO A 87 0.83 -0.90 -20.61
CA PRO A 87 2.08 -1.58 -20.89
C PRO A 87 2.14 -2.95 -20.21
N VAL A 88 2.78 -3.91 -20.84
CA VAL A 88 2.93 -5.28 -20.31
C VAL A 88 4.40 -5.66 -20.21
N ASN A 89 4.74 -6.44 -19.23
CA ASN A 89 6.03 -7.08 -19.16
C ASN A 89 6.17 -8.06 -20.35
N PRO A 90 7.16 -7.90 -21.25
CA PRO A 90 7.27 -8.70 -22.48
C PRO A 90 7.53 -10.19 -22.22
N LYS A 91 8.03 -10.56 -21.04
CA LYS A 91 8.31 -11.95 -20.68
C LYS A 91 7.07 -12.68 -20.19
N THR A 92 6.18 -12.01 -19.48
CA THR A 92 4.99 -12.61 -18.86
C THR A 92 3.70 -12.29 -19.59
N GLY A 93 3.67 -11.20 -20.36
CA GLY A 93 2.44 -10.67 -20.97
C GLY A 93 1.44 -10.12 -19.95
N VAL A 94 1.90 -9.81 -18.74
CA VAL A 94 1.09 -9.27 -17.64
C VAL A 94 1.55 -7.86 -17.34
N THR A 95 0.61 -6.95 -17.09
CA THR A 95 0.89 -5.66 -16.48
C THR A 95 0.98 -5.85 -14.97
N LEU A 96 1.98 -5.28 -14.33
CA LEU A 96 2.07 -5.15 -12.87
C LEU A 96 2.20 -3.67 -12.53
N HIS A 97 1.32 -3.16 -11.67
CA HIS A 97 1.35 -1.78 -11.17
C HIS A 97 1.40 -0.73 -12.28
N SER A 98 0.70 -0.97 -13.40
CA SER A 98 0.70 -0.08 -14.58
C SER A 98 2.05 0.07 -15.29
N GLU A 99 3.09 -0.69 -14.90
CA GLU A 99 4.43 -0.68 -15.51
C GLU A 99 4.99 0.77 -15.62
N SER A 100 5.33 1.25 -16.81
CA SER A 100 5.89 2.58 -17.05
C SER A 100 4.93 3.76 -16.77
N LEU A 101 3.66 3.49 -16.52
CA LEU A 101 2.66 4.52 -16.18
C LEU A 101 2.48 4.69 -14.68
N ASP A 102 3.25 3.99 -13.84
CA ASP A 102 3.07 3.97 -12.40
C ASP A 102 3.26 5.35 -11.76
N TYR A 103 2.33 5.70 -10.88
CA TYR A 103 2.32 6.95 -10.13
C TYR A 103 3.40 7.02 -9.04
N ALA A 104 4.07 5.91 -8.72
CA ALA A 104 5.19 5.87 -7.78
C ALA A 104 6.33 6.84 -8.13
N PHE A 105 6.44 7.21 -9.43
CA PHE A 105 7.47 8.14 -9.91
C PHE A 105 6.91 9.48 -10.37
N HIS A 106 5.60 9.69 -10.19
CA HIS A 106 4.96 10.97 -10.49
C HIS A 106 5.18 11.97 -9.34
N ARG A 107 5.45 13.23 -9.68
CA ARG A 107 5.56 14.31 -8.68
C ARG A 107 4.25 15.05 -8.55
N PHE A 108 3.71 15.03 -7.34
CA PHE A 108 2.50 15.75 -6.97
C PHE A 108 2.84 17.14 -6.45
N GLY A 109 1.98 18.12 -6.72
CA GLY A 109 1.94 19.34 -5.91
C GLY A 109 1.43 19.02 -4.51
N PHE A 110 1.75 19.85 -3.51
CA PHE A 110 1.23 19.63 -2.18
C PHE A 110 0.81 20.91 -1.46
N LYS A 111 -0.11 20.77 -0.51
CA LYS A 111 -0.47 21.79 0.49
C LYS A 111 -0.58 21.15 1.87
N ILE A 112 -0.34 21.97 2.90
CA ILE A 112 -0.48 21.57 4.29
C ILE A 112 -1.65 22.35 4.87
N GLU A 113 -2.55 21.68 5.56
CA GLU A 113 -3.75 22.24 6.17
C GLU A 113 -3.76 21.88 7.67
N GLU A 114 -3.66 22.89 8.52
CA GLU A 114 -3.88 22.72 9.96
C GLU A 114 -5.38 22.54 10.22
N LYS A 115 -5.74 21.58 11.08
CA LYS A 115 -7.10 21.28 11.55
C LYS A 115 -7.11 21.34 13.07
N GLU A 116 -8.29 21.37 13.68
CA GLU A 116 -8.47 21.44 15.12
C GLU A 116 -7.83 20.26 15.87
N ASP A 117 -7.89 19.07 15.28
CA ASP A 117 -7.47 17.79 15.86
C ASP A 117 -6.27 17.14 15.16
N GLY A 118 -5.61 17.87 14.25
CA GLY A 118 -4.46 17.34 13.52
C GLY A 118 -3.99 18.18 12.33
N THR A 119 -3.17 17.59 11.51
CA THR A 119 -2.65 18.22 10.27
C THR A 119 -2.92 17.31 9.08
N ARG A 120 -3.44 17.88 8.00
CA ARG A 120 -3.62 17.23 6.71
C ARG A 120 -2.57 17.71 5.72
N VAL A 121 -1.88 16.78 5.07
CA VAL A 121 -1.08 17.02 3.87
C VAL A 121 -1.85 16.48 2.68
N VAL A 122 -2.08 17.33 1.69
CA VAL A 122 -2.80 16.98 0.47
C VAL A 122 -1.84 17.06 -0.70
N PHE A 123 -1.59 15.94 -1.34
CA PHE A 123 -0.88 15.84 -2.62
C PHE A 123 -1.88 15.81 -3.75
N SER A 124 -1.69 16.61 -4.79
CA SER A 124 -2.63 16.68 -5.91
C SER A 124 -1.92 16.83 -7.24
N SER A 125 -2.52 16.24 -8.28
CA SER A 125 -2.06 16.39 -9.65
C SER A 125 -3.20 16.17 -10.65
N VAL A 126 -3.09 16.82 -11.80
CA VAL A 126 -3.87 16.48 -13.00
C VAL A 126 -2.95 15.67 -13.91
N ILE A 127 -3.22 14.39 -14.05
CA ILE A 127 -2.42 13.46 -14.85
C ILE A 127 -3.07 13.35 -16.23
N PRO A 128 -2.37 13.81 -17.30
CA PRO A 128 -2.96 13.84 -18.64
C PRO A 128 -3.15 12.45 -19.22
N ALA A 129 -4.12 12.32 -20.11
CA ALA A 129 -4.31 11.12 -20.93
C ALA A 129 -3.05 10.82 -21.78
N CYS A 130 -2.79 9.54 -21.98
CA CYS A 130 -1.79 9.04 -22.93
C CYS A 130 -2.41 7.97 -23.85
N LEU A 131 -1.60 7.43 -24.76
CA LEU A 131 -2.07 6.42 -25.73
C LEU A 131 -2.60 5.16 -25.05
N GLU A 132 -1.90 4.70 -24.02
CA GLU A 132 -2.18 3.46 -23.29
C GLU A 132 -3.31 3.62 -22.27
N TYR A 133 -3.49 4.86 -21.79
CA TYR A 133 -4.52 5.22 -20.81
C TYR A 133 -5.20 6.55 -21.22
N PRO A 134 -6.20 6.52 -22.12
CA PRO A 134 -6.80 7.70 -22.75
C PRO A 134 -7.83 8.39 -21.85
N ALA A 135 -7.53 8.57 -20.57
CA ALA A 135 -8.31 9.35 -19.62
C ALA A 135 -7.42 10.29 -18.83
N THR A 136 -7.81 11.54 -18.71
CA THR A 136 -7.18 12.50 -17.78
C THR A 136 -7.76 12.27 -16.39
N LEU A 137 -6.89 12.19 -15.38
CA LEU A 137 -7.28 12.01 -13.98
C LEU A 137 -6.93 13.25 -13.15
N GLU A 138 -7.90 13.76 -12.40
CA GLU A 138 -7.63 14.60 -11.22
C GLU A 138 -7.40 13.67 -10.04
N VAL A 139 -6.17 13.64 -9.50
CA VAL A 139 -5.78 12.75 -8.41
C VAL A 139 -5.45 13.56 -7.17
N GLU A 140 -6.01 13.16 -6.03
CA GLU A 140 -5.67 13.66 -4.71
C GLU A 140 -5.33 12.48 -3.79
N VAL A 141 -4.18 12.59 -3.10
CA VAL A 141 -3.74 11.68 -2.05
C VAL A 141 -3.56 12.51 -0.79
N SER A 142 -4.30 12.23 0.26
CA SER A 142 -4.21 13.02 1.48
C SER A 142 -3.89 12.17 2.70
N TYR A 143 -3.03 12.73 3.56
CA TYR A 143 -2.64 12.15 4.84
C TYR A 143 -3.12 13.07 5.96
N PHE A 144 -3.95 12.58 6.84
CA PHE A 144 -4.36 13.28 8.05
C PHE A 144 -3.68 12.65 9.26
N LEU A 145 -2.77 13.36 9.90
CA LEU A 145 -2.09 12.94 11.13
C LEU A 145 -2.79 13.55 12.34
N SER A 146 -3.29 12.70 13.23
CA SER A 146 -3.96 13.13 14.47
C SER A 146 -2.96 13.69 15.50
N GLU A 147 -3.38 14.72 16.27
CA GLU A 147 -2.62 15.22 17.43
C GLU A 147 -2.97 14.51 18.72
N THR A 148 -4.15 13.87 18.77
CA THR A 148 -4.70 13.28 20.00
C THR A 148 -4.49 11.77 20.08
N GLU A 149 -4.38 11.10 18.94
CA GLU A 149 -4.20 9.65 18.84
C GLU A 149 -2.95 9.31 18.00
N PRO A 150 -2.22 8.22 18.30
CA PRO A 150 -1.13 7.75 17.47
C PRO A 150 -1.67 7.09 16.18
N ALA A 151 -2.30 7.91 15.35
CA ALA A 151 -3.03 7.47 14.17
C ALA A 151 -2.88 8.45 13.00
N PHE A 152 -2.95 7.89 11.78
CA PHE A 152 -3.14 8.70 10.58
C PHE A 152 -4.12 8.04 9.63
N THR A 153 -4.83 8.87 8.84
CA THR A 153 -5.69 8.42 7.75
C THR A 153 -5.04 8.75 6.41
N LEU A 154 -5.00 7.77 5.52
CA LEU A 154 -4.66 7.92 4.11
C LEU A 154 -5.94 7.87 3.29
N SER A 155 -6.19 8.90 2.48
CA SER A 155 -7.34 8.97 1.58
C SER A 155 -6.87 9.11 0.14
N TYR A 156 -7.49 8.37 -0.75
CA TYR A 156 -7.35 8.50 -2.19
C TYR A 156 -8.63 9.01 -2.81
N PHE A 157 -8.50 9.99 -3.69
CA PHE A 157 -9.57 10.46 -4.56
C PHE A 157 -9.02 10.55 -5.99
N ALA A 158 -9.78 10.02 -6.97
CA ALA A 158 -9.44 10.22 -8.38
C ALA A 158 -10.70 10.40 -9.22
N ARG A 159 -10.77 11.50 -9.98
CA ARG A 159 -11.85 11.82 -10.89
C ARG A 159 -11.34 11.73 -12.33
N PRO A 160 -11.86 10.80 -13.13
CA PRO A 160 -11.57 10.73 -14.54
C PRO A 160 -12.43 11.73 -15.34
N ASN A 161 -11.92 12.20 -16.49
CA ASN A 161 -12.73 13.03 -17.42
C ASN A 161 -13.71 12.22 -18.29
N ARG A 162 -13.61 10.88 -18.25
CA ARG A 162 -14.49 9.91 -18.92
C ARG A 162 -14.55 8.61 -18.10
N VAL A 163 -15.37 7.66 -18.49
CA VAL A 163 -15.33 6.32 -17.86
C VAL A 163 -13.94 5.71 -18.05
N ALA A 164 -13.33 5.32 -16.95
CA ALA A 164 -11.97 4.77 -16.92
C ALA A 164 -11.79 3.78 -15.76
N PRO A 165 -10.94 2.76 -15.92
CA PRO A 165 -10.55 1.89 -14.82
C PRO A 165 -9.57 2.63 -13.89
N ILE A 166 -9.83 2.61 -12.58
CA ILE A 166 -8.97 3.22 -11.57
C ILE A 166 -8.80 2.27 -10.39
N HIS A 167 -7.57 2.09 -9.94
CA HIS A 167 -7.25 1.33 -8.75
C HIS A 167 -5.97 1.86 -8.10
N LEU A 168 -6.10 2.78 -7.15
CA LEU A 168 -4.97 3.35 -6.41
C LEU A 168 -4.76 2.64 -5.10
N THR A 169 -3.50 2.43 -4.72
CA THR A 169 -3.12 1.90 -3.42
C THR A 169 -1.78 2.50 -2.95
N ASN A 170 -1.38 2.18 -1.71
CA ASN A 170 -0.06 2.54 -1.16
C ASN A 170 0.74 1.28 -0.88
N HIS A 171 2.00 1.26 -1.33
CA HIS A 171 2.89 0.10 -1.20
C HIS A 171 3.80 0.20 0.04
N VAL A 172 3.20 0.47 1.20
CA VAL A 172 3.94 0.56 2.47
C VAL A 172 4.29 -0.83 3.00
N TYR A 173 5.50 -0.97 3.51
CA TYR A 173 6.00 -2.18 4.14
C TYR A 173 6.11 -1.97 5.65
N TRP A 174 5.40 -2.74 6.44
CA TRP A 174 5.41 -2.68 7.90
C TRP A 174 6.41 -3.66 8.48
N ASN A 175 7.31 -3.15 9.34
CA ASN A 175 8.33 -3.94 10.03
C ASN A 175 8.18 -3.84 11.57
N LEU A 176 7.48 -2.84 12.09
CA LEU A 176 7.11 -2.57 13.50
C LEU A 176 8.27 -2.69 14.50
N GLY A 177 9.22 -1.78 14.42
CA GLY A 177 10.33 -1.68 15.35
C GLY A 177 11.57 -2.47 14.94
N GLY A 178 11.49 -3.09 13.85
CA GLY A 178 12.42 -3.48 12.86
C GLY A 178 13.78 -3.99 13.14
N LYS A 179 13.98 -4.83 14.05
CA LYS A 179 15.12 -5.76 14.00
C LYS A 179 14.67 -7.06 13.32
N ASP A 180 15.47 -8.11 13.31
CA ASP A 180 15.19 -9.39 12.64
C ASP A 180 13.88 -10.09 13.08
N GLU A 181 13.05 -9.40 13.87
CA GLU A 181 11.83 -9.90 14.53
C GLU A 181 10.55 -9.80 13.69
N ALA A 182 10.58 -9.12 12.53
CA ALA A 182 9.33 -8.97 11.75
C ALA A 182 8.80 -10.30 11.19
N LYS A 183 9.65 -11.30 10.97
CA LYS A 183 9.24 -12.65 10.62
C LYS A 183 8.48 -13.35 11.75
N GLU A 184 8.79 -13.02 13.01
CA GLU A 184 8.09 -13.48 14.21
C GLU A 184 6.79 -12.70 14.46
N ALA A 185 6.51 -11.65 13.65
CA ALA A 185 5.30 -10.87 13.80
C ALA A 185 4.05 -11.75 13.62
N THR A 186 3.03 -11.46 14.42
CA THR A 186 1.70 -12.08 14.26
C THR A 186 0.85 -11.20 13.36
N LEU A 187 0.34 -11.79 12.29
CA LEU A 187 -0.60 -11.16 11.37
C LEU A 187 -1.99 -11.75 11.59
N GLN A 188 -2.97 -10.87 11.84
CA GLN A 188 -4.39 -11.23 11.92
C GLN A 188 -5.17 -10.42 10.90
N ILE A 189 -6.03 -11.08 10.13
CA ILE A 189 -6.90 -10.42 9.15
C ILE A 189 -8.29 -11.01 9.27
N LEU A 190 -9.28 -10.17 9.59
CA LEU A 190 -10.68 -10.56 9.68
C LEU A 190 -11.29 -10.64 8.28
N ALA A 191 -10.99 -11.73 7.58
CA ALA A 191 -11.42 -12.02 6.23
C ALA A 191 -11.79 -13.50 6.10
N ASP A 192 -13.00 -13.81 5.60
CA ASP A 192 -13.46 -15.19 5.35
C ASP A 192 -13.05 -15.67 3.95
N ARG A 193 -12.58 -14.78 3.10
CA ARG A 193 -12.24 -15.11 1.71
C ARG A 193 -10.92 -14.46 1.29
N VAL A 194 -10.20 -15.17 0.44
CA VAL A 194 -8.93 -14.74 -0.15
C VAL A 194 -8.97 -14.96 -1.67
N VAL A 195 -8.16 -14.18 -2.40
CA VAL A 195 -7.97 -14.36 -3.84
C VAL A 195 -7.12 -15.60 -4.10
N SER A 196 -7.58 -16.51 -4.97
CA SER A 196 -6.73 -17.52 -5.61
C SER A 196 -6.10 -16.96 -6.88
N TYR A 197 -4.95 -17.50 -7.26
CA TYR A 197 -4.20 -17.07 -8.43
C TYR A 197 -3.99 -18.24 -9.40
N ASP A 198 -3.86 -17.93 -10.68
CA ASP A 198 -3.42 -18.87 -11.69
C ASP A 198 -1.88 -19.01 -11.72
N GLU A 199 -1.36 -19.83 -12.63
CA GLU A 199 0.08 -20.06 -12.81
C GLU A 199 0.87 -18.81 -13.25
N ARG A 200 0.18 -17.78 -13.76
CA ARG A 200 0.73 -16.48 -14.15
C ARG A 200 0.55 -15.42 -13.05
N LEU A 201 0.11 -15.84 -11.86
CA LEU A 201 -0.21 -14.99 -10.72
C LEU A 201 -1.34 -13.97 -11.02
N LEU A 202 -2.23 -14.28 -11.94
CA LEU A 202 -3.42 -13.49 -12.21
C LEU A 202 -4.53 -13.85 -11.22
N PRO A 203 -5.28 -12.86 -10.70
CA PRO A 203 -6.42 -13.11 -9.83
C PRO A 203 -7.47 -13.98 -10.54
N LYS A 204 -7.94 -15.04 -9.88
CA LYS A 204 -8.87 -16.01 -10.45
C LYS A 204 -10.24 -15.96 -9.79
N GLU A 205 -10.32 -16.34 -8.53
CA GLU A 205 -11.58 -16.44 -7.81
C GLU A 205 -11.41 -16.17 -6.30
N LYS A 206 -12.54 -15.96 -5.63
CA LYS A 206 -12.62 -15.84 -4.18
C LYS A 206 -12.82 -17.20 -3.55
N VAL A 207 -11.86 -17.66 -2.79
CA VAL A 207 -11.93 -18.93 -2.08
C VAL A 207 -12.06 -18.71 -0.55
N SER A 208 -12.63 -19.68 0.17
CA SER A 208 -12.68 -19.65 1.63
C SER A 208 -11.27 -19.77 2.19
N VAL A 209 -10.99 -19.05 3.28
CA VAL A 209 -9.75 -19.22 4.04
C VAL A 209 -9.81 -20.42 4.98
N GLU A 210 -11.01 -20.92 5.33
CA GLU A 210 -11.24 -21.96 6.31
C GLU A 210 -10.45 -23.24 6.02
N GLY A 211 -9.72 -23.72 7.03
CA GLY A 211 -8.86 -24.91 6.91
C GLY A 211 -7.59 -24.70 6.08
N SER A 212 -7.30 -23.49 5.61
CA SER A 212 -6.08 -23.18 4.85
C SER A 212 -5.02 -22.49 5.72
N PRO A 213 -3.74 -22.47 5.28
CA PRO A 213 -2.72 -21.64 5.92
C PRO A 213 -3.09 -20.16 5.98
N LEU A 214 -3.90 -19.66 5.02
CA LEU A 214 -4.36 -18.27 4.92
C LEU A 214 -5.56 -17.94 5.83
N ASP A 215 -6.03 -18.85 6.68
CA ASP A 215 -6.98 -18.51 7.73
C ASP A 215 -6.27 -17.73 8.83
N LEU A 216 -6.28 -16.41 8.70
CA LEU A 216 -5.61 -15.48 9.60
C LEU A 216 -6.57 -14.85 10.62
N ARG A 217 -7.79 -15.33 10.73
CA ARG A 217 -8.83 -14.72 11.59
C ARG A 217 -8.46 -14.73 13.07
N GLU A 218 -7.69 -15.73 13.54
CA GLU A 218 -7.21 -15.85 14.91
C GLU A 218 -5.75 -15.39 15.10
N GLY A 219 -5.13 -14.86 14.03
CA GLY A 219 -3.73 -14.48 14.02
C GLY A 219 -2.76 -15.66 13.89
N LYS A 220 -1.75 -15.49 13.02
CA LYS A 220 -0.66 -16.47 12.82
C LYS A 220 0.66 -15.75 12.64
N LYS A 221 1.77 -16.42 12.93
CA LYS A 221 3.10 -15.90 12.61
C LYS A 221 3.28 -15.75 11.10
N VAL A 222 3.83 -14.63 10.67
CA VAL A 222 4.09 -14.34 9.25
C VAL A 222 4.97 -15.42 8.64
N GLU A 223 6.04 -15.85 9.33
CA GLU A 223 6.96 -16.89 8.86
C GLU A 223 6.24 -18.21 8.61
N ASP A 224 5.46 -18.69 9.58
CA ASP A 224 4.75 -19.99 9.49
C ASP A 224 3.80 -20.03 8.29
N VAL A 225 3.10 -18.92 8.03
CA VAL A 225 2.18 -18.82 6.88
C VAL A 225 2.95 -18.72 5.57
N ALA A 226 3.97 -17.87 5.51
CA ALA A 226 4.76 -17.63 4.30
C ALA A 226 5.49 -18.91 3.85
N ASP A 227 6.00 -19.72 4.79
CA ASP A 227 6.70 -20.97 4.50
C ASP A 227 5.83 -22.00 3.79
N CYS A 228 4.50 -21.98 4.03
CA CYS A 228 3.57 -22.83 3.29
C CYS A 228 3.56 -22.54 1.77
N PHE A 229 4.04 -21.37 1.35
CA PHE A 229 4.05 -20.92 -0.05
C PHE A 229 5.47 -20.74 -0.61
N ASP A 230 6.53 -21.09 0.12
CA ASP A 230 7.92 -20.87 -0.30
C ASP A 230 8.28 -21.59 -1.60
N ALA A 231 7.73 -22.77 -1.83
CA ALA A 231 7.93 -23.56 -3.04
C ALA A 231 7.00 -23.17 -4.22
N THR A 232 6.11 -22.18 -4.01
CA THR A 232 5.22 -21.67 -5.06
C THR A 232 5.87 -20.48 -5.78
N PRO A 233 5.34 -20.06 -6.95
CA PRO A 233 5.79 -18.84 -7.62
C PRO A 233 5.64 -17.57 -6.76
N LEU A 234 4.80 -17.59 -5.72
CA LEU A 234 4.62 -16.46 -4.78
C LEU A 234 5.79 -16.33 -3.81
N GLY A 235 6.48 -17.42 -3.48
CA GLY A 235 7.62 -17.43 -2.56
C GLY A 235 7.30 -17.04 -1.11
N GLY A 236 6.01 -16.97 -0.75
CA GLY A 236 5.50 -16.53 0.54
C GLY A 236 4.07 -16.02 0.44
N ILE A 237 3.64 -15.15 1.37
CA ILE A 237 2.33 -14.50 1.28
C ILE A 237 2.39 -13.45 0.15
N ASP A 238 1.47 -13.53 -0.79
CA ASP A 238 1.17 -12.48 -1.79
C ASP A 238 -0.30 -12.67 -2.21
N HIS A 239 -1.22 -12.30 -1.31
CA HIS A 239 -2.64 -12.65 -1.44
C HIS A 239 -3.55 -11.46 -1.10
N GLY A 240 -4.67 -11.37 -1.84
CA GLY A 240 -5.74 -10.40 -1.57
C GLY A 240 -6.78 -10.97 -0.60
N PHE A 241 -6.91 -10.38 0.60
CA PHE A 241 -7.85 -10.79 1.64
C PHE A 241 -9.08 -9.90 1.62
N TYR A 242 -10.26 -10.45 1.37
CA TYR A 242 -11.53 -9.71 1.40
C TYR A 242 -11.99 -9.48 2.84
N VAL A 243 -11.93 -8.22 3.28
CA VAL A 243 -12.29 -7.87 4.65
C VAL A 243 -13.78 -8.09 4.93
N ASN A 244 -14.09 -8.61 6.11
CA ASN A 244 -15.46 -8.87 6.53
C ASN A 244 -16.25 -7.58 6.77
N GLU A 245 -15.56 -6.49 7.12
CA GLU A 245 -16.16 -5.18 7.35
C GLU A 245 -15.33 -4.07 6.69
N ARG A 246 -16.03 -3.13 6.04
CA ARG A 246 -15.46 -1.95 5.40
C ARG A 246 -15.88 -0.70 6.14
N SER A 247 -15.12 -0.36 7.18
CA SER A 247 -15.42 0.75 8.07
C SER A 247 -14.12 1.30 8.64
N LEU A 248 -14.03 2.61 8.86
CA LEU A 248 -12.91 3.21 9.60
C LEU A 248 -13.05 3.02 11.12
N ALA A 249 -14.25 2.66 11.60
CA ALA A 249 -14.49 2.43 13.02
C ALA A 249 -14.00 1.06 13.51
N HIS A 250 -13.97 0.06 12.61
CA HIS A 250 -13.67 -1.32 12.97
C HIS A 250 -12.47 -1.83 12.17
N PRO A 251 -11.29 -1.95 12.79
CA PRO A 251 -10.11 -2.48 12.13
C PRO A 251 -10.28 -3.97 11.80
N THR A 252 -9.77 -4.36 10.64
CA THR A 252 -9.83 -5.73 10.14
C THR A 252 -8.46 -6.33 9.84
N TYR A 253 -7.40 -5.54 9.95
CA TYR A 253 -6.01 -5.96 9.80
C TYR A 253 -5.24 -5.58 11.06
N PHE A 254 -4.52 -6.54 11.64
CA PHE A 254 -3.69 -6.33 12.83
C PHE A 254 -2.33 -6.98 12.60
N LEU A 255 -1.28 -6.22 12.87
CA LEU A 255 0.10 -6.70 12.87
C LEU A 255 0.71 -6.42 14.24
N THR A 256 1.26 -7.45 14.87
CA THR A 256 1.91 -7.34 16.17
C THR A 256 3.34 -7.85 16.08
N SER A 257 4.31 -7.03 16.48
CA SER A 257 5.73 -7.41 16.54
C SER A 257 6.36 -6.82 17.79
N GLY A 258 7.01 -7.66 18.59
CA GLY A 258 7.56 -7.22 19.88
C GLY A 258 6.47 -6.58 20.75
N ASP A 259 6.69 -5.34 21.19
CA ASP A 259 5.75 -4.56 21.97
C ASP A 259 4.75 -3.75 21.11
N PHE A 260 4.96 -3.65 19.78
CA PHE A 260 4.17 -2.79 18.92
C PHE A 260 2.97 -3.51 18.30
N VAL A 261 1.89 -2.77 18.16
CA VAL A 261 0.66 -3.19 17.51
C VAL A 261 0.27 -2.14 16.47
N LEU A 262 0.02 -2.58 15.25
CA LEU A 262 -0.61 -1.79 14.19
C LEU A 262 -2.00 -2.38 13.93
N SER A 263 -3.03 -1.54 14.01
CA SER A 263 -4.38 -1.88 13.58
C SER A 263 -4.79 -1.01 12.39
N ILE A 264 -5.43 -1.62 11.38
CA ILE A 264 -5.82 -0.93 10.15
C ILE A 264 -7.30 -1.17 9.87
N ALA A 265 -8.00 -0.08 9.60
CA ALA A 265 -9.39 -0.06 9.16
C ALA A 265 -9.48 0.59 7.78
N THR A 266 -10.32 0.08 6.89
CA THR A 266 -10.41 0.58 5.51
C THR A 266 -11.82 0.56 4.95
N THR A 267 -12.11 1.47 4.01
CA THR A 267 -13.32 1.44 3.17
C THR A 267 -13.13 0.60 1.90
N ALA A 268 -11.91 0.15 1.62
CA ALA A 268 -11.61 -0.74 0.49
C ALA A 268 -12.22 -2.14 0.68
N LYS A 269 -12.27 -2.94 -0.39
CA LYS A 269 -12.87 -4.29 -0.36
C LYS A 269 -11.92 -5.35 0.20
N ALA A 270 -10.63 -5.16 0.03
CA ALA A 270 -9.62 -6.14 0.41
C ALA A 270 -8.31 -5.45 0.79
N PHE A 271 -7.42 -6.22 1.42
CA PHE A 271 -6.00 -5.91 1.51
C PHE A 271 -5.20 -6.89 0.65
N GLN A 272 -4.34 -6.38 -0.24
CA GLN A 272 -3.24 -7.16 -0.77
C GLN A 272 -2.13 -7.18 0.28
N VAL A 273 -1.68 -8.37 0.63
CA VAL A 273 -0.64 -8.61 1.63
C VAL A 273 0.51 -9.33 0.98
N TYR A 274 1.69 -8.72 1.05
CA TYR A 274 2.93 -9.27 0.54
C TYR A 274 3.99 -9.33 1.65
N SER A 275 4.63 -10.48 1.83
CA SER A 275 5.54 -10.72 2.96
C SER A 275 7.02 -10.54 2.63
N TYR A 276 7.37 -9.62 1.72
CA TYR A 276 8.75 -9.35 1.30
C TYR A 276 9.50 -10.62 0.88
N ASN A 277 8.98 -11.31 -0.13
CA ASN A 277 9.39 -12.67 -0.50
C ASN A 277 10.68 -12.74 -1.32
N PHE A 278 11.04 -11.67 -2.04
CA PHE A 278 12.15 -11.63 -2.99
C PHE A 278 13.13 -10.49 -2.67
N PRO A 279 13.93 -10.61 -1.59
CA PRO A 279 14.90 -9.59 -1.23
C PRO A 279 15.93 -9.38 -2.34
N VAL A 280 16.25 -8.10 -2.63
CA VAL A 280 17.31 -7.75 -3.58
C VAL A 280 18.62 -7.61 -2.84
N GLU A 281 19.66 -8.31 -3.31
CA GLU A 281 20.99 -8.27 -2.71
C GLU A 281 21.54 -6.83 -2.61
N GLY A 282 22.17 -6.51 -1.51
CA GLY A 282 22.75 -5.19 -1.25
C GLY A 282 21.77 -4.13 -0.71
N SER A 283 20.46 -4.42 -0.63
CA SER A 283 19.48 -3.51 -0.01
C SER A 283 19.84 -3.26 1.46
N ARG A 284 19.77 -1.97 1.86
CA ARG A 284 19.97 -1.50 3.23
C ARG A 284 18.79 -0.66 3.67
N PHE A 285 18.44 -0.71 4.95
CA PHE A 285 17.25 -0.09 5.51
C PHE A 285 17.58 0.91 6.63
N SER A 286 16.76 1.93 6.80
CA SER A 286 16.90 2.97 7.83
C SER A 286 16.82 2.39 9.24
N SER A 287 16.03 1.32 9.44
CA SER A 287 15.91 0.59 10.71
C SER A 287 17.16 -0.24 11.07
N GLY A 288 18.09 -0.45 10.12
CA GLY A 288 19.25 -1.33 10.29
C GLY A 288 18.93 -2.83 10.27
N VAL A 289 17.70 -3.23 9.90
CA VAL A 289 17.33 -4.64 9.76
C VAL A 289 18.15 -5.30 8.65
N THR A 290 18.52 -6.57 8.87
CA THR A 290 19.23 -7.36 7.87
C THR A 290 18.30 -7.71 6.72
N ASN A 291 18.75 -7.52 5.47
CA ASN A 291 17.98 -7.85 4.28
C ASN A 291 17.76 -9.37 4.16
N ALA A 292 16.54 -9.81 4.36
CA ALA A 292 16.13 -11.21 4.29
C ALA A 292 14.65 -11.31 3.88
N LYS A 293 14.18 -12.51 3.51
CA LYS A 293 12.75 -12.77 3.32
C LYS A 293 11.97 -12.49 4.62
N ARG A 294 10.72 -12.08 4.50
CA ARG A 294 9.72 -11.94 5.57
C ARG A 294 10.03 -10.88 6.64
N ILE A 295 10.92 -9.95 6.32
CA ILE A 295 11.26 -8.86 7.25
C ILE A 295 10.22 -7.75 7.32
N ALA A 296 9.22 -7.77 6.45
CA ALA A 296 8.11 -6.83 6.45
C ALA A 296 6.88 -7.43 5.76
N VAL A 297 5.71 -6.85 6.03
CA VAL A 297 4.45 -7.16 5.35
C VAL A 297 3.77 -5.90 4.85
N THR A 298 3.15 -5.97 3.66
CA THR A 298 2.33 -4.86 3.16
C THR A 298 0.89 -4.95 3.67
N SER A 299 0.18 -3.84 3.54
CA SER A 299 -1.26 -3.73 3.79
C SER A 299 -1.87 -2.82 2.74
N GLU A 300 -1.85 -3.23 1.49
CA GLU A 300 -2.32 -2.43 0.37
C GLU A 300 -3.86 -2.50 0.30
N PRO A 301 -4.60 -1.40 0.59
CA PRO A 301 -6.05 -1.40 0.41
C PRO A 301 -6.38 -1.52 -1.09
N VAL A 302 -7.16 -2.54 -1.46
CA VAL A 302 -7.43 -2.85 -2.86
C VAL A 302 -8.91 -3.09 -3.15
N LEU A 303 -9.28 -2.96 -4.42
CA LEU A 303 -10.58 -3.33 -4.95
C LEU A 303 -10.67 -4.85 -5.20
N ASP A 304 -11.81 -5.29 -5.70
CA ASP A 304 -12.03 -6.70 -6.07
C ASP A 304 -11.34 -7.05 -7.39
N SER A 305 -10.13 -7.57 -7.31
CA SER A 305 -9.34 -7.93 -8.48
C SER A 305 -9.88 -9.14 -9.26
N THR A 306 -10.81 -9.93 -8.69
CA THR A 306 -11.33 -11.13 -9.38
C THR A 306 -12.40 -10.82 -10.41
N THR A 307 -13.11 -9.71 -10.27
CA THR A 307 -14.18 -9.33 -11.20
C THR A 307 -13.72 -8.35 -12.27
N MET A 308 -12.85 -7.42 -11.95
CA MET A 308 -12.28 -6.36 -12.82
C MET A 308 -13.27 -5.70 -13.81
N LYS A 309 -14.58 -5.79 -13.55
CA LYS A 309 -15.62 -5.26 -14.41
C LYS A 309 -16.13 -3.93 -13.86
N GLU A 310 -17.22 -3.98 -13.10
CA GLU A 310 -17.89 -2.77 -12.61
C GLU A 310 -17.12 -2.09 -11.48
N ASP A 311 -16.42 -2.87 -10.65
CA ASP A 311 -15.70 -2.39 -9.46
C ASP A 311 -14.46 -1.53 -9.77
N PHE A 312 -13.92 -1.62 -10.98
CA PHE A 312 -12.76 -0.84 -11.43
C PHE A 312 -13.14 0.36 -12.28
N LEU A 313 -14.41 0.49 -12.69
CA LEU A 313 -14.85 1.55 -13.59
C LEU A 313 -15.42 2.74 -12.84
N PHE A 314 -14.80 3.87 -13.03
CA PHE A 314 -15.18 5.15 -12.44
C PHE A 314 -15.51 6.17 -13.53
N SER A 315 -16.23 7.22 -13.17
CA SER A 315 -16.67 8.24 -14.11
C SER A 315 -16.60 9.64 -13.49
N PRO A 316 -16.75 10.73 -14.25
CA PRO A 316 -16.80 12.07 -13.68
C PRO A 316 -17.87 12.22 -12.59
N ALA A 317 -19.00 11.51 -12.73
CA ALA A 317 -20.12 11.55 -11.77
C ALA A 317 -19.91 10.60 -10.57
N HIS A 318 -19.08 9.56 -10.74
CA HIS A 318 -18.79 8.56 -9.72
C HIS A 318 -17.28 8.36 -9.63
N PRO A 319 -16.54 9.28 -8.98
CA PRO A 319 -15.09 9.21 -8.84
C PRO A 319 -14.66 8.06 -7.91
N PHE A 320 -13.42 7.64 -8.08
CA PHE A 320 -12.77 6.71 -7.14
C PHE A 320 -12.53 7.40 -5.79
N HIS A 321 -12.84 6.70 -4.70
CA HIS A 321 -12.52 7.17 -3.35
C HIS A 321 -12.31 5.98 -2.42
N THR A 322 -11.22 6.00 -1.65
CA THR A 322 -10.96 5.05 -0.56
C THR A 322 -10.27 5.75 0.60
N GLU A 323 -10.51 5.26 1.82
CA GLU A 323 -9.87 5.73 3.03
C GLU A 323 -9.36 4.56 3.85
N THR A 324 -8.20 4.75 4.49
CA THR A 324 -7.57 3.76 5.35
C THR A 324 -6.99 4.45 6.58
N LEU A 325 -7.38 3.98 7.74
CA LEU A 325 -6.93 4.46 9.05
C LEU A 325 -5.92 3.49 9.64
N PHE A 326 -4.76 4.01 9.99
CA PHE A 326 -3.67 3.30 10.64
C PHE A 326 -3.55 3.79 12.08
N ARG A 327 -3.64 2.88 13.06
CA ARG A 327 -3.42 3.17 14.48
C ARG A 327 -2.29 2.34 15.03
N PHE A 328 -1.46 2.99 15.83
CA PHE A 328 -0.32 2.39 16.51
C PHE A 328 -0.59 2.35 18.00
N ALA A 329 -0.13 1.30 18.66
CA ALA A 329 -0.17 1.14 20.10
C ALA A 329 1.01 0.33 20.58
N THR A 330 1.27 0.36 21.89
CA THR A 330 2.10 -0.65 22.54
C THR A 330 1.24 -1.63 23.31
N LYS A 331 1.71 -2.86 23.52
CA LYS A 331 1.00 -3.89 24.32
C LYS A 331 0.71 -3.45 25.76
N LYS A 332 1.34 -2.37 26.23
CA LYS A 332 1.20 -1.85 27.60
C LYS A 332 0.16 -0.74 27.70
N GLU A 333 -0.28 -0.22 26.57
CA GLU A 333 -1.37 0.76 26.44
C GLU A 333 -2.71 0.05 26.18
#